data_ee91dc6c54d026c7465f822057bd4607
#
_entry.id   ee91dc6c54d026c7465f822057bd4607
#
_cell.length_a   1.000
_cell.length_b   1.000
_cell.length_c   1.000
_cell.angle_alpha   90.00
_cell.angle_beta   90.00
_cell.angle_gamma   90.00
#
_symmetry.space_group_name_H-M   'P 1'
#
loop_
_entity.id
_entity.type
_entity.pdbx_description
1 polymer ?
#
loop_
_entity_poly.entity_id
_entity_poly.type
_entity_poly.pdbx_seq_one_letter_code
_entity_poly.pdbx_strand_id
1 'polypeptide(L)'
;MSMFYRSTRDDNVKVTASQAILKGLAADGGLFVPESIPSLDKSLEELSKMNYKEVAYEVMKLMLDDFTEEELKSCIDRAYDSKFDTEEMTPLVKVENEYFLELFHGATIAFKDMALSILPHLLTTSAKKNNVKNEIVILTATSGDTGKAALAGFANVPGTKIIVFYPKNGVSPIQEKQMVTQKGDNTYVVGIEGNFDDAQTGVKTMFGDSELAKELDANGFQFSSANSINIGRLVPQVVYYVYAYTRLLANNEIKNGDRINVVVPTGNFGNILAAYYAKNMGLPIAKLICASNENKVLFDFFKTGTYDRNREFVLTSSPSMDILISSNLERLIYRIAGDDANTNKELMDSLKKDGRYTITDDMRAKLEDFYGNYASEAETAEAIKSIYYNTGYVIDTHTAVAASVYKKYVAETSDETKTVIASTASPFKFTRSVMDAIDKAKYDKMTDFELVDELSRIANVAVPQAIEDIRTAPVLHDRVCDKTEMKAVVKDILGIK
;
A
#
# COMPACT_ATOMS: atom_id res chain seq x y z
N MET A 1 9.65 27.75 -6.85
CA MET A 1 8.74 28.01 -5.69
C MET A 1 8.66 26.73 -4.90
N SER A 2 8.74 26.80 -3.56
CA SER A 2 8.59 25.60 -2.74
C SER A 2 7.18 25.04 -2.87
N MET A 3 7.06 23.73 -3.02
CA MET A 3 5.80 23.03 -3.04
C MET A 3 5.23 22.93 -1.61
N PHE A 4 3.96 23.28 -1.46
CA PHE A 4 3.27 23.10 -0.19
C PHE A 4 2.23 21.99 -0.29
N TYR A 5 1.89 21.46 0.85
CA TYR A 5 0.83 20.47 1.03
C TYR A 5 -0.35 21.10 1.76
N ARG A 6 -1.55 20.75 1.32
CA ARG A 6 -2.83 21.21 1.89
C ARG A 6 -3.61 20.03 2.49
N SER A 7 -4.57 20.34 3.36
CA SER A 7 -5.58 19.37 3.75
C SER A 7 -6.64 19.25 2.66
N THR A 8 -7.14 18.04 2.44
CA THR A 8 -8.31 17.81 1.58
C THR A 8 -9.61 18.40 2.13
N ARG A 9 -9.63 18.91 3.38
CA ARG A 9 -10.83 19.42 4.06
C ARG A 9 -10.71 20.85 4.58
N ASP A 10 -9.53 21.48 4.44
CA ASP A 10 -9.30 22.88 4.86
C ASP A 10 -8.21 23.51 3.97
N ASP A 11 -8.62 24.49 3.15
CA ASP A 11 -7.74 25.22 2.24
C ASP A 11 -6.72 26.12 2.96
N ASN A 12 -6.94 26.44 4.24
CA ASN A 12 -6.01 27.27 5.03
C ASN A 12 -4.80 26.47 5.55
N VAL A 13 -4.88 25.15 5.57
CA VAL A 13 -3.76 24.29 5.96
C VAL A 13 -2.69 24.35 4.88
N LYS A 14 -1.50 24.81 5.26
CA LYS A 14 -0.34 24.92 4.38
C LYS A 14 0.90 24.44 5.14
N VAL A 15 1.50 23.34 4.70
CA VAL A 15 2.66 22.72 5.33
C VAL A 15 3.68 22.29 4.27
N THR A 16 4.95 22.11 4.67
CA THR A 16 5.98 21.53 3.78
C THR A 16 5.79 20.02 3.67
N ALA A 17 6.48 19.37 2.72
CA ALA A 17 6.42 17.92 2.56
C ALA A 17 6.88 17.19 3.83
N SER A 18 7.98 17.61 4.44
CA SER A 18 8.49 17.04 5.70
C SER A 18 7.49 17.17 6.85
N GLN A 19 6.79 18.30 6.95
CA GLN A 19 5.74 18.49 7.94
C GLN A 19 4.52 17.60 7.69
N ALA A 20 4.12 17.43 6.43
CA ALA A 20 3.02 16.55 6.04
C ALA A 20 3.32 15.07 6.37
N ILE A 21 4.55 14.62 6.09
CA ILE A 21 5.02 13.26 6.43
C ILE A 21 5.02 13.05 7.94
N LEU A 22 5.55 14.01 8.70
CA LEU A 22 5.67 13.92 10.15
C LEU A 22 4.29 13.86 10.84
N LYS A 23 3.36 14.69 10.37
CA LYS A 23 1.98 14.72 10.87
C LYS A 23 1.17 13.49 10.44
N GLY A 24 1.41 12.98 9.22
CA GLY A 24 0.69 11.86 8.63
C GLY A 24 -0.76 12.16 8.25
N LEU A 25 -1.48 12.94 9.06
CA LEU A 25 -2.87 13.35 8.90
C LEU A 25 -3.02 14.81 9.33
N ALA A 26 -3.90 15.56 8.66
CA ALA A 26 -4.22 16.92 9.06
C ALA A 26 -5.10 16.94 10.32
N ALA A 27 -5.05 18.05 11.07
CA ALA A 27 -5.77 18.17 12.36
C ALA A 27 -7.30 18.13 12.20
N ASP A 28 -7.81 18.53 11.02
CA ASP A 28 -9.22 18.46 10.64
C ASP A 28 -9.67 17.06 10.19
N GLY A 29 -8.76 16.09 10.18
CA GLY A 29 -8.97 14.71 9.71
C GLY A 29 -8.88 14.56 8.19
N GLY A 30 -8.53 15.62 7.45
CA GLY A 30 -8.25 15.59 6.02
C GLY A 30 -6.89 14.98 5.70
N LEU A 31 -6.72 14.55 4.46
CA LEU A 31 -5.47 13.99 3.96
C LEU A 31 -4.59 15.08 3.35
N PHE A 32 -3.27 14.95 3.52
CA PHE A 32 -2.36 15.87 2.85
C PHE A 32 -2.25 15.55 1.35
N VAL A 33 -2.35 16.59 0.53
CA VAL A 33 -2.16 16.58 -0.93
C VAL A 33 -1.21 17.71 -1.33
N PRO A 34 -0.34 17.55 -2.34
CA PRO A 34 0.46 18.66 -2.85
C PRO A 34 -0.47 19.73 -3.47
N GLU A 35 -0.10 21.00 -3.43
CA GLU A 35 -0.88 22.09 -4.04
C GLU A 35 -1.11 21.85 -5.54
N SER A 36 -0.14 21.24 -6.21
CA SER A 36 -0.25 20.78 -7.59
C SER A 36 0.56 19.50 -7.78
N ILE A 37 0.18 18.65 -8.74
CA ILE A 37 1.00 17.51 -9.14
C ILE A 37 2.07 18.04 -10.10
N PRO A 38 3.38 17.93 -9.76
CA PRO A 38 4.45 18.43 -10.61
C PRO A 38 4.61 17.59 -11.87
N SER A 39 5.08 18.19 -12.96
CA SER A 39 5.50 17.43 -14.14
C SER A 39 6.90 16.86 -13.95
N LEU A 40 7.19 15.70 -14.59
CA LEU A 40 8.53 15.17 -14.69
C LEU A 40 9.44 16.20 -15.38
N ASP A 41 10.61 16.47 -14.83
CA ASP A 41 11.59 17.41 -15.37
C ASP A 41 12.60 16.74 -16.32
N LYS A 42 12.70 15.43 -16.31
CA LYS A 42 13.47 14.63 -17.25
C LYS A 42 12.56 13.95 -18.27
N SER A 43 13.08 13.79 -19.49
CA SER A 43 12.40 13.02 -20.53
C SER A 43 12.34 11.53 -20.15
N LEU A 44 11.35 10.83 -20.68
CA LEU A 44 11.20 9.39 -20.46
C LEU A 44 12.40 8.57 -21.03
N GLU A 45 13.04 9.08 -22.11
CA GLU A 45 14.27 8.48 -22.63
C GLU A 45 15.48 8.67 -21.70
N GLU A 46 15.59 9.79 -20.99
CA GLU A 46 16.62 9.97 -19.98
C GLU A 46 16.38 9.04 -18.80
N LEU A 47 15.14 8.99 -18.30
CA LEU A 47 14.76 8.11 -17.20
C LEU A 47 14.92 6.62 -17.55
N SER A 48 14.75 6.24 -18.83
CA SER A 48 14.90 4.83 -19.26
C SER A 48 16.31 4.29 -19.15
N LYS A 49 17.32 5.15 -19.03
CA LYS A 49 18.73 4.80 -18.84
C LYS A 49 19.13 4.68 -17.36
N MET A 50 18.24 5.00 -16.46
CA MET A 50 18.47 5.05 -15.02
C MET A 50 18.04 3.75 -14.34
N ASN A 51 18.73 3.41 -13.24
CA ASN A 51 18.29 2.35 -12.33
C ASN A 51 17.13 2.84 -11.43
N TYR A 52 16.57 1.91 -10.63
CA TYR A 52 15.42 2.21 -9.79
C TYR A 52 15.68 3.37 -8.81
N LYS A 53 16.82 3.39 -8.14
CA LYS A 53 17.17 4.43 -7.16
C LYS A 53 17.33 5.82 -7.79
N GLU A 54 17.90 5.87 -8.98
CA GLU A 54 18.03 7.11 -9.74
C GLU A 54 16.66 7.64 -10.17
N VAL A 55 15.78 6.79 -10.68
CA VAL A 55 14.39 7.16 -10.99
C VAL A 55 13.64 7.58 -9.73
N ALA A 56 13.85 6.88 -8.61
CA ALA A 56 13.24 7.25 -7.32
C ALA A 56 13.63 8.67 -6.89
N TYR A 57 14.91 9.02 -7.02
CA TYR A 57 15.36 10.37 -6.71
C TYR A 57 14.70 11.41 -7.63
N GLU A 58 14.71 11.19 -8.95
CA GLU A 58 14.16 12.13 -9.93
C GLU A 58 12.65 12.37 -9.74
N VAL A 59 11.90 11.33 -9.37
CA VAL A 59 10.46 11.45 -9.12
C VAL A 59 10.18 12.09 -7.75
N MET A 60 10.86 11.60 -6.70
CA MET A 60 10.55 12.00 -5.33
C MET A 60 11.00 13.43 -5.03
N LYS A 61 12.11 13.93 -5.61
CA LYS A 61 12.58 15.32 -5.42
C LYS A 61 11.53 16.36 -5.85
N LEU A 62 10.68 16.01 -6.82
CA LEU A 62 9.63 16.91 -7.33
C LEU A 62 8.48 17.07 -6.33
N MET A 63 8.26 16.07 -5.49
CA MET A 63 7.18 16.06 -4.50
C MET A 63 7.67 16.33 -3.07
N LEU A 64 8.95 16.12 -2.81
CA LEU A 64 9.60 16.30 -1.50
C LEU A 64 10.69 17.38 -1.58
N ASP A 65 10.32 18.56 -2.10
CA ASP A 65 11.24 19.62 -2.48
C ASP A 65 11.90 20.35 -1.29
N ASP A 66 11.43 20.15 -0.08
CA ASP A 66 12.08 20.62 1.13
C ASP A 66 13.16 19.66 1.67
N PHE A 67 13.33 18.48 1.06
CA PHE A 67 14.47 17.60 1.32
C PHE A 67 15.66 18.01 0.44
N THR A 68 16.86 18.03 1.02
CA THR A 68 18.07 18.20 0.20
C THR A 68 18.36 16.94 -0.63
N GLU A 69 19.17 17.08 -1.68
CA GLU A 69 19.60 15.93 -2.50
C GLU A 69 20.24 14.84 -1.65
N GLU A 70 21.13 15.23 -0.72
CA GLU A 70 21.82 14.30 0.17
C GLU A 70 20.85 13.58 1.13
N GLU A 71 19.90 14.31 1.71
CA GLU A 71 18.88 13.73 2.59
C GLU A 71 18.03 12.69 1.85
N LEU A 72 17.56 13.05 0.66
CA LEU A 72 16.67 12.19 -0.11
C LEU A 72 17.40 10.96 -0.66
N LYS A 73 18.60 11.11 -1.22
CA LYS A 73 19.44 10.00 -1.67
C LYS A 73 19.79 9.06 -0.51
N SER A 74 20.13 9.60 0.66
CA SER A 74 20.37 8.79 1.85
C SER A 74 19.13 8.00 2.29
N CYS A 75 17.93 8.58 2.18
CA CYS A 75 16.69 7.83 2.46
C CYS A 75 16.47 6.69 1.45
N ILE A 76 16.69 6.96 0.16
CA ILE A 76 16.54 5.99 -0.92
C ILE A 76 17.53 4.83 -0.77
N ASP A 77 18.81 5.12 -0.50
CA ASP A 77 19.85 4.11 -0.38
C ASP A 77 19.64 3.16 0.80
N ARG A 78 19.16 3.69 1.92
CA ARG A 78 18.86 2.88 3.12
C ARG A 78 17.58 2.08 2.98
N ALA A 79 16.65 2.53 2.14
CA ALA A 79 15.39 1.85 1.91
C ALA A 79 15.51 0.70 0.91
N TYR A 80 16.15 0.97 -0.23
CA TYR A 80 16.24 0.06 -1.37
C TYR A 80 17.62 -0.58 -1.44
N ASP A 81 17.91 -1.42 -0.47
CA ASP A 81 19.18 -2.12 -0.28
C ASP A 81 19.02 -3.64 -0.48
N SER A 82 19.92 -4.43 0.05
CA SER A 82 19.93 -5.90 -0.02
C SER A 82 18.73 -6.61 0.64
N LYS A 83 17.79 -5.87 1.22
CA LYS A 83 16.48 -6.42 1.66
C LYS A 83 15.58 -6.78 0.47
N PHE A 84 15.87 -6.24 -0.70
CA PHE A 84 15.23 -6.62 -1.95
C PHE A 84 16.05 -7.71 -2.63
N ASP A 85 15.42 -8.76 -3.11
CA ASP A 85 16.07 -9.93 -3.71
C ASP A 85 16.43 -9.74 -5.20
N THR A 86 16.16 -8.56 -5.76
CA THR A 86 16.50 -8.16 -7.13
C THR A 86 17.00 -6.72 -7.20
N GLU A 87 17.99 -6.46 -8.07
CA GLU A 87 18.51 -5.11 -8.32
C GLU A 87 17.50 -4.20 -9.02
N GLU A 88 16.55 -4.78 -9.75
CA GLU A 88 15.49 -4.02 -10.42
C GLU A 88 14.43 -3.49 -9.44
N MET A 89 14.38 -3.98 -8.20
CA MET A 89 13.40 -3.70 -7.15
C MET A 89 11.96 -4.05 -7.54
N THR A 90 11.55 -3.74 -8.76
CA THR A 90 10.20 -3.97 -9.31
C THR A 90 10.31 -4.48 -10.74
N PRO A 91 10.75 -5.74 -10.96
CA PRO A 91 10.89 -6.29 -12.29
C PRO A 91 9.55 -6.38 -13.02
N LEU A 92 9.62 -6.27 -14.34
CA LEU A 92 8.47 -6.34 -15.22
C LEU A 92 8.51 -7.65 -16.00
N VAL A 93 7.64 -8.58 -15.67
CA VAL A 93 7.58 -9.92 -16.26
C VAL A 93 6.50 -9.96 -17.33
N LYS A 94 6.91 -10.28 -18.57
CA LYS A 94 5.98 -10.46 -19.68
C LYS A 94 5.39 -11.87 -19.66
N VAL A 95 4.07 -11.95 -19.59
CA VAL A 95 3.31 -13.21 -19.66
C VAL A 95 2.26 -13.05 -20.74
N GLU A 96 2.35 -13.83 -21.80
CA GLU A 96 1.54 -13.66 -23.01
C GLU A 96 1.67 -12.22 -23.59
N ASN A 97 0.59 -11.43 -23.52
CA ASN A 97 0.54 -10.06 -24.01
C ASN A 97 0.54 -9.01 -22.89
N GLU A 98 0.50 -9.43 -21.63
CA GLU A 98 0.47 -8.57 -20.45
C GLU A 98 1.83 -8.47 -19.79
N TYR A 99 2.03 -7.40 -19.01
CA TYR A 99 3.23 -7.18 -18.22
C TYR A 99 2.88 -7.13 -16.73
N PHE A 100 3.35 -8.12 -15.97
CA PHE A 100 3.17 -8.15 -14.51
C PHE A 100 4.30 -7.36 -13.86
N LEU A 101 3.94 -6.27 -13.20
CA LEU A 101 4.86 -5.46 -12.40
C LEU A 101 4.97 -6.08 -11.02
N GLU A 102 6.04 -6.85 -10.78
CA GLU A 102 6.27 -7.55 -9.53
C GLU A 102 6.73 -6.59 -8.44
N LEU A 103 5.85 -6.24 -7.52
CA LEU A 103 6.07 -5.29 -6.43
C LEU A 103 6.41 -5.98 -5.09
N PHE A 104 6.78 -7.25 -5.12
CA PHE A 104 6.87 -8.11 -3.93
C PHE A 104 8.28 -8.65 -3.65
N HIS A 105 9.31 -8.01 -4.15
CA HIS A 105 10.69 -8.43 -3.96
C HIS A 105 11.36 -7.91 -2.68
N GLY A 106 10.61 -7.22 -1.82
CA GLY A 106 11.08 -6.70 -0.55
C GLY A 106 10.96 -7.70 0.62
N ALA A 107 11.36 -7.26 1.79
CA ALA A 107 11.53 -8.06 3.01
C ALA A 107 10.25 -8.79 3.49
N THR A 108 9.07 -8.38 3.05
CA THR A 108 7.80 -9.01 3.46
C THR A 108 7.00 -9.56 2.27
N ILE A 109 7.63 -9.59 1.12
CA ILE A 109 7.10 -10.14 -0.14
C ILE A 109 5.72 -9.56 -0.54
N ALA A 110 5.54 -8.25 -0.34
CA ALA A 110 4.35 -7.50 -0.76
C ALA A 110 4.71 -6.06 -1.13
N PHE A 111 3.90 -5.43 -2.01
CA PHE A 111 4.13 -4.07 -2.51
C PHE A 111 4.28 -3.00 -1.42
N LYS A 112 3.77 -3.28 -0.23
CA LYS A 112 3.85 -2.38 0.91
C LYS A 112 5.29 -2.07 1.31
N ASP A 113 6.21 -3.00 1.03
CA ASP A 113 7.64 -2.82 1.27
C ASP A 113 8.20 -1.63 0.48
N MET A 114 7.71 -1.36 -0.73
CA MET A 114 8.17 -0.25 -1.56
C MET A 114 8.04 1.12 -0.86
N ALA A 115 7.02 1.28 -0.02
CA ALA A 115 6.79 2.51 0.71
C ALA A 115 7.20 2.42 2.19
N LEU A 116 7.05 1.25 2.82
CA LEU A 116 7.36 1.08 4.24
C LEU A 116 8.86 0.88 4.51
N SER A 117 9.66 0.54 3.52
CA SER A 117 11.13 0.55 3.64
C SER A 117 11.69 1.96 3.68
N ILE A 118 11.09 2.93 2.98
CA ILE A 118 11.61 4.31 2.94
C ILE A 118 10.95 5.23 3.98
N LEU A 119 9.69 4.99 4.35
CA LEU A 119 8.95 5.84 5.28
C LEU A 119 9.69 6.12 6.59
N PRO A 120 10.34 5.14 7.26
CA PRO A 120 11.08 5.41 8.49
C PRO A 120 12.19 6.45 8.29
N HIS A 121 12.87 6.41 7.16
CA HIS A 121 13.96 7.31 6.82
C HIS A 121 13.45 8.71 6.46
N LEU A 122 12.36 8.78 5.71
CA LEU A 122 11.68 10.07 5.46
C LEU A 122 11.16 10.68 6.76
N LEU A 123 10.59 9.87 7.63
CA LEU A 123 10.00 10.32 8.89
C LEU A 123 11.07 10.85 9.87
N THR A 124 12.18 10.13 10.05
CA THR A 124 13.27 10.56 10.91
C THR A 124 14.01 11.78 10.37
N THR A 125 14.16 11.88 9.04
CA THR A 125 14.70 13.09 8.39
C THR A 125 13.74 14.27 8.59
N SER A 126 12.44 14.06 8.41
CA SER A 126 11.41 15.07 8.66
C SER A 126 11.43 15.56 10.12
N ALA A 127 11.59 14.66 11.07
CA ALA A 127 11.70 15.01 12.49
C ALA A 127 12.90 15.94 12.76
N LYS A 128 14.07 15.61 12.20
CA LYS A 128 15.28 16.45 12.31
C LYS A 128 15.07 17.83 11.70
N LYS A 129 14.49 17.90 10.51
CA LYS A 129 14.20 19.18 9.80
C LYS A 129 13.25 20.07 10.59
N ASN A 130 12.31 19.49 11.32
CA ASN A 130 11.31 20.20 12.10
C ASN A 130 11.69 20.34 13.60
N ASN A 131 12.95 20.07 13.95
CA ASN A 131 13.48 20.16 15.32
C ASN A 131 12.70 19.34 16.36
N VAL A 132 12.07 18.26 15.94
CA VAL A 132 11.40 17.31 16.83
C VAL A 132 12.44 16.49 17.57
N LYS A 133 12.36 16.48 18.90
CA LYS A 133 13.29 15.77 19.78
C LYS A 133 12.71 14.46 20.32
N ASN A 134 11.39 14.33 20.29
CA ASN A 134 10.70 13.16 20.78
C ASN A 134 10.99 11.93 19.91
N GLU A 135 11.13 10.78 20.54
CA GLU A 135 11.16 9.50 19.83
C GLU A 135 9.79 9.21 19.22
N ILE A 136 9.77 8.80 17.95
CA ILE A 136 8.54 8.58 17.22
C ILE A 136 8.03 7.17 17.50
N VAL A 137 6.83 7.08 18.03
CA VAL A 137 6.15 5.81 18.28
C VAL A 137 5.11 5.56 17.18
N ILE A 138 5.39 4.57 16.35
CA ILE A 138 4.44 4.09 15.35
C ILE A 138 3.47 3.12 16.01
N LEU A 139 2.20 3.48 15.99
CA LEU A 139 1.14 2.64 16.52
C LEU A 139 0.25 2.17 15.37
N THR A 140 0.06 0.86 15.25
CA THR A 140 -0.66 0.27 14.12
C THR A 140 -1.53 -0.90 14.55
N ALA A 141 -2.74 -0.97 14.02
CA ALA A 141 -3.55 -2.18 13.99
C ALA A 141 -3.45 -2.83 12.60
N THR A 142 -3.37 -4.14 12.55
CA THR A 142 -3.19 -4.87 11.29
C THR A 142 -4.04 -6.14 11.22
N SER A 143 -4.48 -6.46 10.01
CA SER A 143 -5.00 -7.79 9.64
C SER A 143 -3.93 -8.71 9.03
N GLY A 144 -2.63 -8.33 9.14
CA GLY A 144 -1.48 -9.12 8.68
C GLY A 144 -0.42 -8.30 7.95
N ASP A 145 -0.61 -8.02 6.67
CA ASP A 145 0.43 -7.50 5.77
C ASP A 145 1.02 -6.13 6.14
N THR A 146 0.17 -5.16 6.46
CA THR A 146 0.64 -3.80 6.75
C THR A 146 1.47 -3.75 8.02
N GLY A 147 1.04 -4.48 9.05
CA GLY A 147 1.78 -4.56 10.31
C GLY A 147 3.15 -5.21 10.12
N LYS A 148 3.21 -6.31 9.40
CA LYS A 148 4.49 -6.98 9.11
C LYS A 148 5.44 -6.09 8.30
N ALA A 149 4.94 -5.44 7.25
CA ALA A 149 5.77 -4.55 6.44
C ALA A 149 6.25 -3.33 7.23
N ALA A 150 5.41 -2.78 8.13
CA ALA A 150 5.81 -1.69 9.01
C ALA A 150 6.86 -2.17 10.03
N LEU A 151 6.67 -3.33 10.66
CA LEU A 151 7.66 -3.92 11.55
C LEU A 151 9.02 -4.07 10.88
N ALA A 152 9.06 -4.65 9.68
CA ALA A 152 10.30 -4.85 8.93
C ALA A 152 10.96 -3.51 8.53
N GLY A 153 10.17 -2.53 8.10
CA GLY A 153 10.68 -1.22 7.69
C GLY A 153 11.24 -0.39 8.86
N PHE A 154 10.60 -0.44 10.03
CA PHE A 154 11.01 0.32 11.22
C PHE A 154 12.01 -0.42 12.10
N ALA A 155 12.28 -1.71 11.86
CA ALA A 155 13.21 -2.50 12.68
C ALA A 155 14.59 -1.83 12.75
N ASN A 156 15.06 -1.57 13.99
CA ASN A 156 16.35 -0.96 14.30
C ASN A 156 16.57 0.43 13.69
N VAL A 157 15.51 1.16 13.29
CA VAL A 157 15.63 2.56 12.85
C VAL A 157 15.73 3.47 14.07
N PRO A 158 16.89 4.15 14.28
CA PRO A 158 17.09 4.99 15.44
C PRO A 158 16.06 6.13 15.56
N GLY A 159 15.61 6.40 16.79
CA GLY A 159 14.62 7.44 17.07
C GLY A 159 13.18 7.03 16.77
N THR A 160 12.95 5.73 16.57
CA THR A 160 11.61 5.18 16.37
C THR A 160 11.35 3.96 17.24
N LYS A 161 10.09 3.78 17.62
CA LYS A 161 9.53 2.53 18.15
C LYS A 161 8.30 2.15 17.34
N ILE A 162 8.04 0.86 17.17
CA ILE A 162 6.84 0.39 16.51
C ILE A 162 6.10 -0.63 17.37
N ILE A 163 4.81 -0.38 17.56
CA ILE A 163 3.89 -1.25 18.31
C ILE A 163 2.76 -1.66 17.38
N VAL A 164 2.66 -2.95 17.13
CA VAL A 164 1.65 -3.53 16.24
C VAL A 164 0.67 -4.38 17.02
N PHE A 165 -0.60 -4.06 16.93
CA PHE A 165 -1.70 -4.86 17.44
C PHE A 165 -2.34 -5.69 16.35
N TYR A 166 -2.57 -6.98 16.59
CA TYR A 166 -3.27 -7.86 15.65
C TYR A 166 -4.28 -8.76 16.37
N PRO A 167 -5.40 -9.15 15.73
CA PRO A 167 -6.33 -10.11 16.31
C PRO A 167 -5.69 -11.51 16.33
N LYS A 168 -5.50 -12.09 17.50
CA LYS A 168 -4.72 -13.32 17.69
C LYS A 168 -5.19 -14.50 16.83
N ASN A 169 -6.48 -14.59 16.55
CA ASN A 169 -7.08 -15.65 15.73
C ASN A 169 -7.63 -15.12 14.38
N GLY A 170 -7.23 -13.91 13.97
CA GLY A 170 -7.77 -13.21 12.80
C GLY A 170 -6.78 -13.01 11.65
N VAL A 171 -5.62 -13.69 11.69
CA VAL A 171 -4.60 -13.65 10.64
C VAL A 171 -4.18 -15.06 10.24
N SER A 172 -3.60 -15.25 9.04
CA SER A 172 -3.11 -16.57 8.64
C SER A 172 -1.92 -17.00 9.49
N PRO A 173 -1.66 -18.33 9.64
CA PRO A 173 -0.52 -18.83 10.43
C PRO A 173 0.82 -18.29 9.92
N ILE A 174 1.00 -18.13 8.61
CA ILE A 174 2.21 -17.54 8.01
C ILE A 174 2.33 -16.06 8.40
N GLN A 175 1.27 -15.28 8.29
CA GLN A 175 1.26 -13.87 8.67
C GLN A 175 1.53 -13.67 10.16
N GLU A 176 0.89 -14.47 11.02
CA GLU A 176 1.16 -14.44 12.46
C GLU A 176 2.63 -14.73 12.74
N LYS A 177 3.14 -15.83 12.18
CA LYS A 177 4.54 -16.23 12.36
C LYS A 177 5.52 -15.15 11.88
N GLN A 178 5.24 -14.53 10.74
CA GLN A 178 6.04 -13.39 10.26
C GLN A 178 6.09 -12.22 11.26
N MET A 179 5.01 -11.94 11.99
CA MET A 179 4.98 -10.87 12.97
C MET A 179 5.64 -11.26 14.29
N VAL A 180 5.25 -12.40 14.87
CA VAL A 180 5.73 -12.80 16.21
C VAL A 180 7.20 -13.22 16.25
N THR A 181 7.82 -13.45 15.10
CA THR A 181 9.26 -13.73 14.94
C THR A 181 10.07 -12.52 14.49
N GLN A 182 9.45 -11.32 14.36
CA GLN A 182 10.13 -10.12 13.92
C GLN A 182 11.26 -9.73 14.88
N LYS A 183 12.46 -9.55 14.32
CA LYS A 183 13.64 -9.05 15.07
C LYS A 183 13.67 -7.53 15.05
N GLY A 184 14.27 -6.95 16.08
CA GLY A 184 14.49 -5.51 16.21
C GLY A 184 14.26 -5.04 17.63
N ASP A 185 15.22 -4.28 18.20
CA ASP A 185 15.16 -3.82 19.60
C ASP A 185 14.05 -2.80 19.85
N ASN A 186 13.51 -2.20 18.79
CA ASN A 186 12.47 -1.18 18.80
C ASN A 186 11.12 -1.69 18.29
N THR A 187 10.96 -3.02 18.08
CA THR A 187 9.74 -3.63 17.51
C THR A 187 8.96 -4.37 18.59
N TYR A 188 7.64 -4.14 18.65
CA TYR A 188 6.73 -4.76 19.60
C TYR A 188 5.48 -5.26 18.89
N VAL A 189 5.10 -6.52 19.12
CA VAL A 189 3.92 -7.14 18.57
C VAL A 189 3.03 -7.64 19.69
N VAL A 190 1.76 -7.31 19.66
CA VAL A 190 0.79 -7.65 20.70
C VAL A 190 -0.46 -8.24 20.07
N GLY A 191 -0.76 -9.50 20.41
CA GLY A 191 -2.05 -10.10 20.08
C GLY A 191 -3.16 -9.49 20.94
N ILE A 192 -4.34 -9.29 20.36
CA ILE A 192 -5.50 -8.90 21.14
C ILE A 192 -6.55 -10.02 21.15
N GLU A 193 -7.25 -10.15 22.27
CA GLU A 193 -8.47 -10.92 22.37
C GLU A 193 -9.62 -10.06 21.83
N GLY A 194 -9.89 -10.19 20.53
CA GLY A 194 -10.84 -9.39 19.77
C GLY A 194 -10.64 -9.57 18.27
N ASN A 195 -11.38 -8.81 17.49
CA ASN A 195 -11.27 -8.80 16.03
C ASN A 195 -10.42 -7.60 15.52
N PHE A 196 -10.27 -7.49 14.22
CA PHE A 196 -9.51 -6.39 13.60
C PHE A 196 -10.12 -5.02 13.86
N ASP A 197 -11.45 -4.91 13.89
CA ASP A 197 -12.14 -3.64 14.17
C ASP A 197 -11.90 -3.18 15.62
N ASP A 198 -11.84 -4.13 16.56
CA ASP A 198 -11.45 -3.85 17.96
C ASP A 198 -10.04 -3.28 18.05
N ALA A 199 -9.07 -3.91 17.37
CA ALA A 199 -7.69 -3.42 17.30
C ALA A 199 -7.61 -2.01 16.69
N GLN A 200 -8.30 -1.80 15.58
CA GLN A 200 -8.32 -0.51 14.88
C GLN A 200 -8.98 0.59 15.71
N THR A 201 -10.06 0.26 16.39
CA THR A 201 -10.76 1.18 17.29
C THR A 201 -9.88 1.58 18.47
N GLY A 202 -9.18 0.62 19.10
CA GLY A 202 -8.25 0.89 20.18
C GLY A 202 -7.13 1.84 19.77
N VAL A 203 -6.51 1.58 18.61
CA VAL A 203 -5.47 2.45 18.05
C VAL A 203 -6.01 3.85 17.76
N LYS A 204 -7.16 3.99 17.11
CA LYS A 204 -7.79 5.29 16.82
C LYS A 204 -8.12 6.06 18.10
N THR A 205 -8.60 5.37 19.12
CA THR A 205 -8.91 5.98 20.42
C THR A 205 -7.66 6.57 21.08
N MET A 206 -6.54 5.85 21.03
CA MET A 206 -5.27 6.33 21.56
C MET A 206 -4.73 7.54 20.79
N PHE A 207 -4.86 7.57 19.46
CA PHE A 207 -4.49 8.75 18.65
C PHE A 207 -5.33 9.99 18.98
N GLY A 208 -6.59 9.82 19.36
CA GLY A 208 -7.50 10.89 19.76
C GLY A 208 -7.41 11.32 21.23
N ASP A 209 -6.62 10.61 22.05
CA ASP A 209 -6.49 10.86 23.48
C ASP A 209 -5.47 11.97 23.77
N SER A 210 -5.98 13.17 24.02
CA SER A 210 -5.15 14.35 24.30
C SER A 210 -4.38 14.29 25.63
N GLU A 211 -4.86 13.51 26.60
CA GLU A 211 -4.15 13.31 27.87
C GLU A 211 -2.97 12.36 27.67
N LEU A 212 -3.19 11.26 26.93
CA LEU A 212 -2.12 10.36 26.54
C LEU A 212 -1.06 11.07 25.69
N ALA A 213 -1.48 11.93 24.75
CA ALA A 213 -0.54 12.70 23.93
C ALA A 213 0.36 13.62 24.79
N LYS A 214 -0.18 14.30 25.81
CA LYS A 214 0.62 15.11 26.74
C LYS A 214 1.55 14.25 27.60
N GLU A 215 1.09 13.11 28.04
CA GLU A 215 1.88 12.18 28.85
C GLU A 215 3.06 11.60 28.04
N LEU A 216 2.82 11.26 26.76
CA LEU A 216 3.87 10.84 25.82
C LEU A 216 4.90 11.95 25.63
N ASP A 217 4.46 13.17 25.35
CA ASP A 217 5.34 14.33 25.13
C ASP A 217 6.21 14.61 26.38
N ALA A 218 5.62 14.57 27.55
CA ALA A 218 6.35 14.74 28.83
C ALA A 218 7.42 13.66 29.07
N ASN A 219 7.28 12.48 28.45
CA ASN A 219 8.24 11.37 28.53
C ASN A 219 9.13 11.27 27.26
N GLY A 220 9.11 12.26 26.38
CA GLY A 220 9.96 12.30 25.20
C GLY A 220 9.48 11.43 24.04
N PHE A 221 8.20 11.10 23.98
CA PHE A 221 7.58 10.32 22.90
C PHE A 221 6.52 11.11 22.16
N GLN A 222 6.28 10.75 20.91
CA GLN A 222 5.09 11.19 20.16
C GLN A 222 4.59 10.10 19.24
N PHE A 223 3.27 9.99 19.07
CA PHE A 223 2.69 9.09 18.08
C PHE A 223 2.88 9.61 16.65
N SER A 224 3.06 8.69 15.74
CA SER A 224 2.92 8.90 14.31
C SER A 224 2.32 7.66 13.64
N SER A 225 1.86 7.82 12.41
CA SER A 225 1.14 6.78 11.68
C SER A 225 1.93 6.32 10.46
N ALA A 226 2.08 5.00 10.33
CA ALA A 226 2.56 4.35 9.13
C ALA A 226 1.41 3.88 8.20
N ASN A 227 0.19 4.34 8.40
CA ASN A 227 -0.97 3.97 7.58
C ASN A 227 -0.84 4.49 6.14
N SER A 228 -1.61 3.90 5.22
CA SER A 228 -1.58 4.26 3.79
C SER A 228 -1.97 5.71 3.48
N ILE A 229 -2.62 6.39 4.44
CA ILE A 229 -3.01 7.80 4.33
C ILE A 229 -1.83 8.77 4.48
N ASN A 230 -0.71 8.36 5.09
CA ASN A 230 0.49 9.20 5.15
C ASN A 230 1.03 9.45 3.74
N ILE A 231 1.27 10.73 3.40
CA ILE A 231 1.78 11.10 2.07
C ILE A 231 3.17 10.49 1.79
N GLY A 232 3.97 10.26 2.83
CA GLY A 232 5.25 9.54 2.75
C GLY A 232 5.12 8.09 2.31
N ARG A 233 3.91 7.53 2.29
CA ARG A 233 3.62 6.22 1.70
C ARG A 233 3.10 6.31 0.28
N LEU A 234 2.47 7.41 -0.12
CA LEU A 234 1.97 7.59 -1.48
C LEU A 234 3.10 7.92 -2.45
N VAL A 235 3.95 8.89 -2.09
CA VAL A 235 5.01 9.40 -2.97
C VAL A 235 5.95 8.31 -3.50
N PRO A 236 6.47 7.37 -2.69
CA PRO A 236 7.34 6.31 -3.19
C PRO A 236 6.65 5.35 -4.17
N GLN A 237 5.32 5.26 -4.14
CA GLN A 237 4.57 4.40 -5.04
C GLN A 237 4.44 4.97 -6.46
N VAL A 238 4.60 6.28 -6.63
CA VAL A 238 4.64 6.90 -7.97
C VAL A 238 5.85 6.40 -8.75
N VAL A 239 6.96 6.15 -8.06
CA VAL A 239 8.26 5.75 -8.64
C VAL A 239 8.14 4.49 -9.49
N TYR A 240 7.53 3.43 -8.97
CA TYR A 240 7.51 2.16 -9.68
C TYR A 240 6.63 2.17 -10.94
N TYR A 241 5.66 3.08 -11.05
CA TYR A 241 4.92 3.26 -12.31
C TYR A 241 5.75 3.99 -13.37
N VAL A 242 6.49 5.03 -12.96
CA VAL A 242 7.44 5.70 -13.86
C VAL A 242 8.51 4.71 -14.29
N TYR A 243 9.08 3.94 -13.35
CA TYR A 243 10.08 2.92 -13.65
C TYR A 243 9.55 1.83 -14.58
N ALA A 244 8.34 1.30 -14.36
CA ALA A 244 7.72 0.31 -15.24
C ALA A 244 7.61 0.81 -16.69
N TYR A 245 7.13 2.03 -16.90
CA TYR A 245 7.06 2.63 -18.22
C TYR A 245 8.45 2.73 -18.87
N THR A 246 9.44 3.20 -18.11
CA THR A 246 10.82 3.34 -18.61
C THR A 246 11.47 2.00 -18.93
N ARG A 247 11.09 0.92 -18.24
CA ARG A 247 11.55 -0.45 -18.58
C ARG A 247 10.90 -0.95 -19.85
N LEU A 248 9.61 -0.71 -20.07
CA LEU A 248 8.97 -1.02 -21.37
C LEU A 248 9.67 -0.29 -22.52
N LEU A 249 10.02 0.98 -22.32
CA LEU A 249 10.73 1.79 -23.30
C LEU A 249 12.14 1.26 -23.56
N ALA A 250 12.91 1.00 -22.49
CA ALA A 250 14.30 0.49 -22.59
C ALA A 250 14.37 -0.87 -23.26
N ASN A 251 13.36 -1.72 -23.08
CA ASN A 251 13.26 -3.05 -23.67
C ASN A 251 12.66 -3.05 -25.09
N ASN A 252 12.36 -1.87 -25.66
CA ASN A 252 11.71 -1.69 -26.96
C ASN A 252 10.33 -2.37 -27.07
N GLU A 253 9.64 -2.54 -25.96
CA GLU A 253 8.26 -3.06 -25.93
C GLU A 253 7.25 -1.97 -26.33
N ILE A 254 7.59 -0.71 -26.11
CA ILE A 254 6.85 0.49 -26.54
C ILE A 254 7.78 1.52 -27.14
N LYS A 255 7.26 2.48 -27.88
CA LYS A 255 7.94 3.70 -28.31
C LYS A 255 7.66 4.83 -27.33
N ASN A 256 8.56 5.83 -27.32
CA ASN A 256 8.32 7.02 -26.50
C ASN A 256 7.01 7.72 -26.88
N GLY A 257 6.16 7.95 -25.87
CA GLY A 257 4.84 8.53 -26.02
C GLY A 257 3.70 7.52 -26.29
N ASP A 258 4.01 6.24 -26.52
CA ASP A 258 2.97 5.21 -26.60
C ASP A 258 2.24 5.13 -25.27
N ARG A 259 0.92 5.04 -25.32
CA ARG A 259 0.10 4.91 -24.11
C ARG A 259 0.08 3.47 -23.62
N ILE A 260 -0.01 3.33 -22.32
CA ILE A 260 -0.21 2.03 -21.65
C ILE A 260 -1.45 2.07 -20.76
N ASN A 261 -2.05 0.92 -20.52
CA ASN A 261 -3.03 0.75 -19.44
C ASN A 261 -2.34 0.25 -18.17
N VAL A 262 -2.90 0.61 -17.02
CA VAL A 262 -2.43 0.14 -15.71
C VAL A 262 -3.59 -0.48 -14.96
N VAL A 263 -3.46 -1.74 -14.56
CA VAL A 263 -4.47 -2.48 -13.77
C VAL A 263 -3.95 -2.62 -12.35
N VAL A 264 -4.78 -2.25 -11.38
CA VAL A 264 -4.37 -2.27 -9.96
C VAL A 264 -5.41 -2.98 -9.11
N PRO A 265 -5.03 -4.06 -8.41
CA PRO A 265 -5.88 -4.64 -7.38
C PRO A 265 -5.99 -3.63 -6.23
N THR A 266 -7.22 -3.16 -5.98
CA THR A 266 -7.43 -1.94 -5.22
C THR A 266 -8.26 -2.16 -3.96
N GLY A 267 -7.68 -1.82 -2.80
CA GLY A 267 -8.36 -1.67 -1.52
C GLY A 267 -8.41 -0.18 -1.10
N ASN A 268 -7.42 0.28 -0.34
CA ASN A 268 -7.34 1.65 0.21
C ASN A 268 -6.98 2.74 -0.82
N PHE A 269 -7.01 2.44 -2.10
CA PHE A 269 -6.79 3.36 -3.22
C PHE A 269 -5.39 3.98 -3.34
N GLY A 270 -4.47 3.70 -2.43
CA GLY A 270 -3.12 4.30 -2.44
C GLY A 270 -2.32 3.97 -3.69
N ASN A 271 -2.30 2.70 -4.08
CA ASN A 271 -1.53 2.19 -5.20
C ASN A 271 -2.03 2.78 -6.55
N ILE A 272 -3.33 2.69 -6.85
CA ILE A 272 -3.88 3.24 -8.10
C ILE A 272 -3.83 4.78 -8.12
N LEU A 273 -3.93 5.45 -6.96
CA LEU A 273 -3.74 6.89 -6.86
C LEU A 273 -2.30 7.29 -7.22
N ALA A 274 -1.31 6.47 -6.87
CA ALA A 274 0.07 6.70 -7.29
C ALA A 274 0.22 6.61 -8.83
N ALA A 275 -0.47 5.67 -9.48
CA ALA A 275 -0.53 5.62 -10.94
C ALA A 275 -1.24 6.85 -11.54
N TYR A 276 -2.30 7.33 -10.90
CA TYR A 276 -2.97 8.58 -11.27
C TYR A 276 -2.03 9.79 -11.14
N TYR A 277 -1.20 9.84 -10.08
CA TYR A 277 -0.19 10.89 -9.93
C TYR A 277 0.87 10.78 -11.03
N ALA A 278 1.38 9.58 -11.31
CA ALA A 278 2.34 9.35 -12.41
C ALA A 278 1.78 9.83 -13.76
N LYS A 279 0.50 9.53 -14.07
CA LYS A 279 -0.19 10.04 -15.25
C LYS A 279 -0.19 11.56 -15.30
N ASN A 280 -0.55 12.22 -14.21
CA ASN A 280 -0.59 13.68 -14.13
C ASN A 280 0.81 14.33 -14.09
N MET A 281 1.85 13.57 -13.75
CA MET A 281 3.25 13.99 -13.90
C MET A 281 3.76 13.89 -15.34
N GLY A 282 2.94 13.38 -16.27
CA GLY A 282 3.25 13.29 -17.70
C GLY A 282 3.52 11.88 -18.23
N LEU A 283 3.31 10.84 -17.41
CA LEU A 283 3.43 9.46 -17.88
C LEU A 283 2.27 9.12 -18.83
N PRO A 284 2.53 8.57 -20.04
CA PRO A 284 1.47 8.27 -21.01
C PRO A 284 0.62 7.05 -20.58
N ILE A 285 -0.29 7.25 -19.64
CA ILE A 285 -1.26 6.23 -19.22
C ILE A 285 -2.59 6.51 -19.90
N ALA A 286 -3.14 5.52 -20.61
CA ALA A 286 -4.45 5.60 -21.26
C ALA A 286 -5.56 5.39 -20.23
N LYS A 287 -5.58 4.24 -19.58
CA LYS A 287 -6.59 3.85 -18.58
C LYS A 287 -5.96 3.40 -17.27
N LEU A 288 -6.64 3.75 -16.18
CA LEU A 288 -6.42 3.27 -14.83
C LEU A 288 -7.54 2.29 -14.48
N ILE A 289 -7.23 1.02 -14.46
CA ILE A 289 -8.23 -0.05 -14.27
C ILE A 289 -8.22 -0.45 -12.80
N CYS A 290 -9.28 -0.03 -12.10
CA CYS A 290 -9.48 -0.31 -10.68
C CYS A 290 -10.16 -1.66 -10.52
N ALA A 291 -9.42 -2.65 -10.04
CA ALA A 291 -9.92 -3.99 -9.81
C ALA A 291 -10.34 -4.16 -8.34
N SER A 292 -11.60 -4.53 -8.12
CA SER A 292 -12.17 -4.86 -6.81
C SER A 292 -12.36 -6.37 -6.65
N ASN A 293 -12.34 -6.86 -5.41
CA ASN A 293 -12.87 -8.18 -5.07
C ASN A 293 -14.38 -8.10 -4.78
N GLU A 294 -14.96 -9.07 -4.10
CA GLU A 294 -16.39 -9.07 -3.78
C GLU A 294 -16.83 -7.90 -2.88
N ASN A 295 -15.91 -7.26 -2.16
CA ASN A 295 -16.11 -5.97 -1.50
C ASN A 295 -16.01 -4.84 -2.54
N LYS A 296 -16.95 -4.80 -3.47
CA LYS A 296 -16.92 -4.03 -4.70
C LYS A 296 -17.39 -2.58 -4.58
N VAL A 297 -17.13 -1.93 -3.46
CA VAL A 297 -17.55 -0.54 -3.22
C VAL A 297 -17.00 0.44 -4.26
N LEU A 298 -15.74 0.23 -4.68
CA LEU A 298 -15.11 1.07 -5.72
C LEU A 298 -15.70 0.83 -7.11
N PHE A 299 -15.97 -0.44 -7.47
CA PHE A 299 -16.66 -0.74 -8.72
C PHE A 299 -18.01 -0.02 -8.81
N ASP A 300 -18.83 -0.12 -7.76
CA ASP A 300 -20.14 0.54 -7.72
C ASP A 300 -19.99 2.07 -7.80
N PHE A 301 -18.98 2.64 -7.13
CA PHE A 301 -18.67 4.07 -7.20
C PHE A 301 -18.32 4.51 -8.62
N PHE A 302 -17.39 3.85 -9.30
CA PHE A 302 -17.02 4.21 -10.67
C PHE A 302 -18.19 4.05 -11.65
N LYS A 303 -19.05 3.07 -11.41
CA LYS A 303 -20.24 2.83 -12.25
C LYS A 303 -21.35 3.86 -12.05
N THR A 304 -21.59 4.29 -10.80
CA THR A 304 -22.78 5.07 -10.45
C THR A 304 -22.49 6.52 -10.03
N GLY A 305 -21.26 6.85 -9.66
CA GLY A 305 -20.90 8.11 -9.00
C GLY A 305 -21.30 8.16 -7.52
N THR A 306 -21.86 7.07 -6.98
CA THR A 306 -22.24 6.97 -5.56
C THR A 306 -21.32 6.02 -4.82
N TYR A 307 -20.68 6.50 -3.77
CA TYR A 307 -19.95 5.70 -2.81
C TYR A 307 -20.86 5.33 -1.65
N ASP A 308 -21.05 4.03 -1.40
CA ASP A 308 -21.93 3.53 -0.34
C ASP A 308 -21.28 2.37 0.43
N ARG A 309 -20.96 2.63 1.71
CA ARG A 309 -20.37 1.64 2.63
C ARG A 309 -21.43 0.81 3.39
N ASN A 310 -22.72 1.12 3.24
CA ASN A 310 -23.82 0.43 3.92
C ASN A 310 -24.12 -0.90 3.22
N ARG A 311 -23.21 -1.85 3.37
CA ARG A 311 -23.26 -3.19 2.78
C ARG A 311 -22.61 -4.22 3.69
N GLU A 312 -22.87 -5.49 3.43
CA GLU A 312 -22.18 -6.56 4.13
C GLU A 312 -20.70 -6.58 3.78
N PHE A 313 -19.87 -6.87 4.77
CA PHE A 313 -18.44 -7.12 4.61
C PHE A 313 -18.21 -8.60 4.29
N VAL A 314 -17.45 -8.87 3.23
CA VAL A 314 -17.14 -10.23 2.77
C VAL A 314 -15.67 -10.53 3.03
N LEU A 315 -15.39 -11.63 3.72
CA LEU A 315 -14.02 -12.15 3.83
C LEU A 315 -13.67 -12.92 2.57
N THR A 316 -12.59 -12.53 1.91
CA THR A 316 -12.16 -13.10 0.64
C THR A 316 -10.75 -13.69 0.72
N SER A 317 -10.32 -14.39 -0.34
CA SER A 317 -8.94 -14.87 -0.49
C SER A 317 -7.93 -13.74 -0.78
N SER A 318 -8.39 -12.51 -1.03
CA SER A 318 -7.56 -11.31 -1.27
C SER A 318 -7.72 -10.26 -0.15
N PRO A 319 -7.31 -10.57 1.10
CA PRO A 319 -7.71 -9.83 2.30
C PRO A 319 -7.22 -8.37 2.35
N SER A 320 -6.16 -8.00 1.63
CA SER A 320 -5.72 -6.60 1.56
C SER A 320 -6.71 -5.69 0.80
N MET A 321 -7.67 -6.27 0.09
CA MET A 321 -8.74 -5.58 -0.64
C MET A 321 -10.08 -5.63 0.09
N ASP A 322 -10.17 -6.34 1.23
CA ASP A 322 -11.39 -6.45 2.05
C ASP A 322 -11.60 -5.14 2.82
N ILE A 323 -12.25 -4.18 2.18
CA ILE A 323 -12.54 -2.87 2.74
C ILE A 323 -13.96 -2.40 2.39
N LEU A 324 -14.55 -1.61 3.28
CA LEU A 324 -15.77 -0.85 3.01
C LEU A 324 -15.50 0.66 2.87
N ILE A 325 -14.37 1.14 3.41
CA ILE A 325 -13.92 2.52 3.27
C ILE A 325 -12.54 2.54 2.61
N SER A 326 -12.49 3.07 1.39
CA SER A 326 -11.27 3.24 0.62
C SER A 326 -10.65 4.60 0.94
N SER A 327 -9.71 4.62 1.89
CA SER A 327 -9.27 5.84 2.56
C SER A 327 -8.60 6.88 1.66
N ASN A 328 -7.79 6.45 0.68
CA ASN A 328 -7.10 7.39 -0.22
C ASN A 328 -7.96 7.87 -1.39
N LEU A 329 -9.16 7.31 -1.58
CA LEU A 329 -10.10 7.80 -2.57
C LEU A 329 -10.46 9.29 -2.32
N GLU A 330 -10.45 9.72 -1.07
CA GLU A 330 -10.65 11.13 -0.69
C GLU A 330 -9.72 12.08 -1.43
N ARG A 331 -8.46 11.68 -1.71
CA ARG A 331 -7.53 12.51 -2.48
C ARG A 331 -7.96 12.65 -3.94
N LEU A 332 -8.51 11.62 -4.54
CA LEU A 332 -9.09 11.70 -5.89
C LEU A 332 -10.36 12.57 -5.88
N ILE A 333 -11.25 12.39 -4.90
CA ILE A 333 -12.47 13.18 -4.76
C ILE A 333 -12.13 14.67 -4.67
N TYR A 334 -11.14 15.04 -3.85
CA TYR A 334 -10.65 16.42 -3.74
C TYR A 334 -10.19 16.96 -5.11
N ARG A 335 -9.38 16.19 -5.87
CA ARG A 335 -8.90 16.60 -7.19
C ARG A 335 -10.01 16.79 -8.22
N ILE A 336 -10.95 15.84 -8.31
CA ILE A 336 -12.07 15.96 -9.26
C ILE A 336 -13.09 17.02 -8.84
N ALA A 337 -13.16 17.40 -7.56
CA ALA A 337 -13.90 18.56 -7.08
C ALA A 337 -13.27 19.90 -7.49
N GLY A 338 -12.10 19.88 -8.16
CA GLY A 338 -11.38 21.10 -8.56
C GLY A 338 -10.52 21.67 -7.43
N ASP A 339 -10.00 20.80 -6.58
CA ASP A 339 -9.21 21.14 -5.40
C ASP A 339 -10.01 21.98 -4.36
N ASP A 340 -11.33 21.77 -4.30
CA ASP A 340 -12.22 22.45 -3.37
C ASP A 340 -12.38 21.64 -2.07
N ALA A 341 -11.75 22.13 -1.00
CA ALA A 341 -11.78 21.49 0.31
C ALA A 341 -13.19 21.48 0.93
N ASN A 342 -14.04 22.48 0.65
CA ASN A 342 -15.39 22.53 1.20
C ASN A 342 -16.27 21.44 0.59
N THR A 343 -16.29 21.32 -0.73
CA THR A 343 -17.02 20.24 -1.43
C THR A 343 -16.53 18.87 -0.97
N ASN A 344 -15.21 18.66 -0.89
CA ASN A 344 -14.68 17.38 -0.40
C ASN A 344 -15.10 17.10 1.05
N LYS A 345 -15.02 18.11 1.92
CA LYS A 345 -15.42 17.98 3.32
C LYS A 345 -16.89 17.59 3.46
N GLU A 346 -17.79 18.22 2.71
CA GLU A 346 -19.22 17.88 2.72
C GLU A 346 -19.47 16.43 2.33
N LEU A 347 -18.78 15.92 1.29
CA LEU A 347 -18.89 14.53 0.86
C LEU A 347 -18.34 13.56 1.93
N MET A 348 -17.23 13.89 2.59
CA MET A 348 -16.66 13.08 3.67
C MET A 348 -17.52 13.11 4.94
N ASP A 349 -18.13 14.23 5.26
CA ASP A 349 -19.08 14.35 6.37
C ASP A 349 -20.36 13.53 6.10
N SER A 350 -20.87 13.51 4.86
CA SER A 350 -21.95 12.63 4.42
C SER A 350 -21.58 11.15 4.57
N LEU A 351 -20.37 10.77 4.13
CA LEU A 351 -19.88 9.39 4.32
C LEU A 351 -19.81 8.99 5.79
N LYS A 352 -19.39 9.91 6.66
CA LYS A 352 -19.32 9.66 8.10
C LYS A 352 -20.70 9.51 8.72
N LYS A 353 -21.64 10.40 8.37
CA LYS A 353 -22.98 10.48 8.94
C LYS A 353 -23.92 9.43 8.37
N ASP A 354 -24.00 9.35 7.03
CA ASP A 354 -25.03 8.60 6.31
C ASP A 354 -24.47 7.30 5.68
N GLY A 355 -23.17 7.10 5.76
CA GLY A 355 -22.45 5.95 5.16
C GLY A 355 -22.30 6.02 3.66
N ARG A 356 -22.70 7.12 3.00
CA ARG A 356 -22.66 7.28 1.55
C ARG A 356 -22.55 8.75 1.12
N TYR A 357 -22.09 8.95 -0.11
CA TYR A 357 -22.17 10.22 -0.84
C TYR A 357 -22.30 9.96 -2.34
N THR A 358 -22.76 10.99 -3.07
CA THR A 358 -22.82 10.98 -4.54
C THR A 358 -22.06 12.21 -5.06
N ILE A 359 -21.16 12.01 -6.02
CA ILE A 359 -20.43 13.09 -6.69
C ILE A 359 -21.32 13.74 -7.76
N THR A 360 -21.01 14.98 -8.15
CA THR A 360 -21.71 15.68 -9.22
C THR A 360 -21.37 15.10 -10.59
N ASP A 361 -22.19 15.42 -11.61
CA ASP A 361 -21.92 14.99 -12.99
C ASP A 361 -20.61 15.58 -13.53
N ASP A 362 -20.26 16.82 -13.17
CA ASP A 362 -18.98 17.44 -13.53
C ASP A 362 -17.77 16.71 -12.90
N MET A 363 -17.89 16.28 -11.65
CA MET A 363 -16.87 15.45 -11.02
C MET A 363 -16.78 14.07 -11.68
N ARG A 364 -17.93 13.49 -12.04
CA ARG A 364 -17.98 12.19 -12.71
C ARG A 364 -17.32 12.22 -14.08
N ALA A 365 -17.49 13.29 -14.85
CA ALA A 365 -16.84 13.46 -16.14
C ALA A 365 -15.29 13.41 -16.03
N LYS A 366 -14.73 13.89 -14.90
CA LYS A 366 -13.28 13.84 -14.65
C LYS A 366 -12.75 12.45 -14.25
N LEU A 367 -13.61 11.44 -14.17
CA LEU A 367 -13.24 10.04 -13.94
C LEU A 367 -13.09 9.23 -15.24
N GLU A 368 -13.13 9.86 -16.43
CA GLU A 368 -13.06 9.19 -17.73
C GLU A 368 -11.81 8.31 -17.92
N ASP A 369 -10.72 8.65 -17.24
CA ASP A 369 -9.48 7.87 -17.25
C ASP A 369 -9.57 6.55 -16.47
N PHE A 370 -10.55 6.43 -15.58
CA PHE A 370 -10.76 5.25 -14.76
C PHE A 370 -11.77 4.28 -15.39
N TYR A 371 -11.49 3.00 -15.23
CA TYR A 371 -12.42 1.90 -15.43
C TYR A 371 -12.48 1.08 -14.16
N GLY A 372 -13.64 0.78 -13.64
CA GLY A 372 -13.83 -0.06 -12.46
C GLY A 372 -14.58 -1.35 -12.81
N ASN A 373 -14.08 -2.48 -12.30
CA ASN A 373 -14.81 -3.75 -12.34
C ASN A 373 -14.39 -4.62 -11.14
N TYR A 374 -14.99 -5.78 -10.96
CA TYR A 374 -14.70 -6.68 -9.84
C TYR A 374 -14.59 -8.14 -10.29
N ALA A 375 -13.93 -8.96 -9.46
CA ALA A 375 -13.90 -10.40 -9.61
C ALA A 375 -14.50 -11.09 -8.38
N SER A 376 -15.26 -12.13 -8.61
CA SER A 376 -15.72 -13.06 -7.57
C SER A 376 -14.59 -13.99 -7.14
N GLU A 377 -14.75 -14.69 -6.00
CA GLU A 377 -13.80 -15.72 -5.56
C GLU A 377 -13.60 -16.83 -6.61
N ALA A 378 -14.67 -17.22 -7.31
CA ALA A 378 -14.58 -18.22 -8.38
C ALA A 378 -13.75 -17.71 -9.58
N GLU A 379 -13.96 -16.46 -10.00
CA GLU A 379 -13.20 -15.84 -11.09
C GLU A 379 -11.74 -15.61 -10.68
N THR A 380 -11.48 -15.27 -9.42
CA THR A 380 -10.13 -15.14 -8.87
C THR A 380 -9.38 -16.47 -8.91
N ALA A 381 -10.00 -17.55 -8.46
CA ALA A 381 -9.43 -18.90 -8.51
C ALA A 381 -9.19 -19.36 -9.96
N GLU A 382 -10.13 -19.09 -10.87
CA GLU A 382 -9.97 -19.45 -12.29
C GLU A 382 -8.83 -18.65 -12.96
N ALA A 383 -8.61 -17.39 -12.58
CA ALA A 383 -7.48 -16.60 -13.09
C ALA A 383 -6.13 -17.21 -12.67
N ILE A 384 -5.96 -17.60 -11.40
CA ILE A 384 -4.74 -18.29 -10.94
C ILE A 384 -4.53 -19.58 -11.74
N LYS A 385 -5.58 -20.39 -11.81
CA LYS A 385 -5.54 -21.70 -12.46
C LYS A 385 -5.21 -21.59 -13.95
N SER A 386 -5.90 -20.72 -14.68
CA SER A 386 -5.73 -20.59 -16.13
C SER A 386 -4.36 -20.03 -16.50
N ILE A 387 -3.86 -18.99 -15.80
CA ILE A 387 -2.53 -18.44 -16.05
C ILE A 387 -1.46 -19.52 -15.78
N TYR A 388 -1.54 -20.23 -14.65
CA TYR A 388 -0.59 -21.30 -14.35
C TYR A 388 -0.58 -22.39 -15.41
N TYR A 389 -1.75 -22.93 -15.80
CA TYR A 389 -1.79 -24.03 -16.77
C TYR A 389 -1.38 -23.63 -18.17
N ASN A 390 -1.64 -22.38 -18.57
CA ASN A 390 -1.29 -21.88 -19.91
C ASN A 390 0.18 -21.49 -20.03
N THR A 391 0.78 -20.93 -18.95
CA THR A 391 2.07 -20.25 -19.04
C THR A 391 3.13 -20.77 -18.05
N GLY A 392 2.72 -21.49 -17.02
CA GLY A 392 3.60 -21.87 -15.89
C GLY A 392 3.82 -20.74 -14.87
N TYR A 393 3.35 -19.52 -15.16
CA TYR A 393 3.48 -18.39 -14.24
C TYR A 393 2.42 -18.46 -13.13
N VAL A 394 2.85 -18.28 -11.88
CA VAL A 394 1.94 -18.35 -10.72
C VAL A 394 1.78 -16.96 -10.12
N ILE A 395 0.55 -16.51 -9.99
CA ILE A 395 0.19 -15.22 -9.39
C ILE A 395 -0.51 -15.42 -8.03
N ASP A 396 -0.44 -14.38 -7.18
CA ASP A 396 -1.19 -14.35 -5.93
C ASP A 396 -2.67 -13.99 -6.15
N THR A 397 -3.46 -14.12 -5.09
CA THR A 397 -4.91 -13.90 -5.13
C THR A 397 -5.29 -12.44 -5.48
N HIS A 398 -4.52 -11.44 -5.06
CA HIS A 398 -4.77 -10.04 -5.38
C HIS A 398 -4.47 -9.76 -6.85
N THR A 399 -3.34 -10.23 -7.35
CA THR A 399 -2.98 -10.14 -8.76
C THR A 399 -4.01 -10.87 -9.64
N ALA A 400 -4.56 -11.99 -9.15
CA ALA A 400 -5.60 -12.73 -9.85
C ALA A 400 -6.90 -11.93 -10.00
N VAL A 401 -7.30 -11.17 -8.98
CA VAL A 401 -8.43 -10.22 -9.10
C VAL A 401 -8.15 -9.20 -10.22
N ALA A 402 -6.94 -8.64 -10.27
CA ALA A 402 -6.56 -7.68 -11.30
C ALA A 402 -6.57 -8.30 -12.69
N ALA A 403 -6.00 -9.49 -12.86
CA ALA A 403 -5.97 -10.23 -14.13
C ALA A 403 -7.40 -10.59 -14.62
N SER A 404 -8.28 -11.02 -13.70
CA SER A 404 -9.68 -11.31 -14.03
C SER A 404 -10.44 -10.06 -14.48
N VAL A 405 -10.25 -8.92 -13.80
CA VAL A 405 -10.85 -7.64 -14.18
C VAL A 405 -10.31 -7.14 -15.51
N TYR A 406 -9.02 -7.30 -15.77
CA TYR A 406 -8.43 -6.95 -17.08
C TYR A 406 -9.05 -7.77 -18.23
N LYS A 407 -9.21 -9.07 -18.03
CA LYS A 407 -9.89 -9.94 -19.02
C LYS A 407 -11.30 -9.45 -19.33
N LYS A 408 -12.07 -9.02 -18.32
CA LYS A 408 -13.40 -8.40 -18.53
C LYS A 408 -13.31 -7.09 -19.30
N TYR A 409 -12.34 -6.23 -18.95
CA TYR A 409 -12.11 -4.96 -19.64
C TYR A 409 -11.83 -5.16 -21.14
N VAL A 410 -10.94 -6.07 -21.49
CA VAL A 410 -10.65 -6.39 -22.90
C VAL A 410 -11.87 -6.96 -23.61
N ALA A 411 -12.64 -7.84 -22.97
CA ALA A 411 -13.86 -8.41 -23.54
C ALA A 411 -14.94 -7.35 -23.80
N GLU A 412 -15.04 -6.30 -22.97
CA GLU A 412 -16.01 -5.22 -23.10
C GLU A 412 -15.59 -4.15 -24.12
N THR A 413 -14.28 -3.87 -24.21
CA THR A 413 -13.77 -2.71 -24.96
C THR A 413 -13.02 -3.05 -26.23
N SER A 414 -12.52 -4.29 -26.35
CA SER A 414 -11.58 -4.71 -27.40
C SER A 414 -10.29 -3.85 -27.44
N ASP A 415 -9.90 -3.28 -26.31
CA ASP A 415 -8.69 -2.45 -26.19
C ASP A 415 -7.44 -3.34 -26.18
N GLU A 416 -6.56 -3.14 -27.17
CA GLU A 416 -5.29 -3.88 -27.34
C GLU A 416 -4.08 -3.07 -26.82
N THR A 417 -4.30 -1.96 -26.13
CA THR A 417 -3.25 -1.13 -25.54
C THR A 417 -2.40 -1.97 -24.58
N LYS A 418 -1.07 -1.87 -24.70
CA LYS A 418 -0.16 -2.58 -23.81
C LYS A 418 -0.49 -2.28 -22.34
N THR A 419 -0.57 -3.32 -21.55
CA THR A 419 -1.11 -3.24 -20.20
C THR A 419 -0.12 -3.76 -19.17
N VAL A 420 0.06 -2.96 -18.12
CA VAL A 420 0.83 -3.30 -16.93
C VAL A 420 -0.14 -3.67 -15.81
N ILE A 421 -0.02 -4.87 -15.26
CA ILE A 421 -0.79 -5.37 -14.12
C ILE A 421 0.08 -5.29 -12.88
N ALA A 422 -0.32 -4.54 -11.88
CA ALA A 422 0.38 -4.48 -10.60
C ALA A 422 0.25 -5.81 -9.85
N SER A 423 1.35 -6.55 -9.76
CA SER A 423 1.46 -7.80 -9.01
C SER A 423 1.91 -7.47 -7.58
N THR A 424 0.94 -7.40 -6.67
CA THR A 424 1.09 -6.72 -5.38
C THR A 424 1.59 -7.60 -4.24
N ALA A 425 1.59 -8.91 -4.42
CA ALA A 425 2.13 -9.85 -3.45
C ALA A 425 2.71 -11.09 -4.12
N SER A 426 3.70 -11.71 -3.48
CA SER A 426 4.21 -13.01 -3.88
C SER A 426 3.15 -14.10 -3.64
N PRO A 427 3.00 -15.08 -4.53
CA PRO A 427 2.12 -16.22 -4.31
C PRO A 427 2.47 -17.01 -3.03
N PHE A 428 3.73 -16.97 -2.59
CA PHE A 428 4.18 -17.59 -1.35
C PHE A 428 3.56 -16.98 -0.09
N LYS A 429 3.03 -15.78 -0.16
CA LYS A 429 2.34 -15.13 0.98
C LYS A 429 0.93 -15.69 1.19
N PHE A 430 0.30 -16.16 0.14
CA PHE A 430 -1.05 -16.71 0.12
C PHE A 430 -1.06 -18.15 -0.42
N THR A 431 -0.02 -18.92 -0.09
CA THR A 431 0.28 -20.24 -0.66
C THR A 431 -0.94 -21.17 -0.63
N ARG A 432 -1.65 -21.27 0.49
CA ARG A 432 -2.85 -22.12 0.63
C ARG A 432 -3.89 -21.77 -0.43
N SER A 433 -4.30 -20.49 -0.51
CA SER A 433 -5.32 -20.04 -1.45
C SER A 433 -4.90 -20.24 -2.91
N VAL A 434 -3.63 -20.00 -3.21
CA VAL A 434 -3.06 -20.19 -4.55
C VAL A 434 -3.07 -21.67 -4.94
N MET A 435 -2.60 -22.56 -4.06
CA MET A 435 -2.52 -23.99 -4.33
C MET A 435 -3.92 -24.63 -4.40
N ASP A 436 -4.85 -24.20 -3.54
CA ASP A 436 -6.25 -24.63 -3.60
C ASP A 436 -6.92 -24.20 -4.92
N ALA A 437 -6.60 -23.02 -5.44
CA ALA A 437 -7.10 -22.55 -6.73
C ALA A 437 -6.56 -23.38 -7.90
N ILE A 438 -5.30 -23.83 -7.83
CA ILE A 438 -4.69 -24.67 -8.86
C ILE A 438 -5.30 -26.08 -8.85
N ASP A 439 -5.28 -26.77 -7.71
CA ASP A 439 -5.84 -28.12 -7.55
C ASP A 439 -6.13 -28.45 -6.08
N LYS A 440 -7.30 -28.04 -5.60
CA LYS A 440 -7.69 -28.28 -4.21
C LYS A 440 -7.66 -29.75 -3.80
N ALA A 441 -8.14 -30.66 -4.67
CA ALA A 441 -8.21 -32.08 -4.34
C ALA A 441 -6.82 -32.69 -4.08
N LYS A 442 -5.81 -32.21 -4.78
CA LYS A 442 -4.42 -32.63 -4.62
C LYS A 442 -3.76 -32.08 -3.35
N TYR A 443 -4.06 -30.84 -3.00
CA TYR A 443 -3.29 -30.08 -2.02
C TYR A 443 -3.97 -29.91 -0.64
N ASP A 444 -5.23 -30.27 -0.50
CA ASP A 444 -6.07 -30.07 0.70
C ASP A 444 -5.44 -30.61 2.00
N LYS A 445 -4.71 -31.75 1.93
CA LYS A 445 -4.13 -32.43 3.10
C LYS A 445 -2.71 -31.96 3.45
N MET A 446 -2.09 -31.13 2.64
CA MET A 446 -0.73 -30.63 2.87
C MET A 446 -0.74 -29.53 3.92
N THR A 447 0.30 -29.49 4.75
CA THR A 447 0.55 -28.39 5.67
C THR A 447 1.00 -27.12 4.89
N ASP A 448 0.95 -25.95 5.51
CA ASP A 448 1.31 -24.70 4.83
C ASP A 448 2.76 -24.69 4.32
N PHE A 449 3.71 -25.27 5.08
CA PHE A 449 5.11 -25.35 4.62
C PHE A 449 5.35 -26.42 3.56
N GLU A 450 4.61 -27.53 3.58
CA GLU A 450 4.61 -28.50 2.46
C GLU A 450 4.06 -27.85 1.19
N LEU A 451 3.04 -27.02 1.31
CA LEU A 451 2.50 -26.25 0.17
C LEU A 451 3.52 -25.21 -0.34
N VAL A 452 4.28 -24.57 0.53
CA VAL A 452 5.38 -23.67 0.12
C VAL A 452 6.41 -24.42 -0.73
N ASP A 453 6.83 -25.61 -0.31
CA ASP A 453 7.81 -26.42 -1.06
C ASP A 453 7.24 -26.88 -2.41
N GLU A 454 5.97 -27.29 -2.43
CA GLU A 454 5.31 -27.72 -3.66
C GLU A 454 5.06 -26.53 -4.61
N LEU A 455 4.71 -25.34 -4.09
CA LEU A 455 4.59 -24.11 -4.88
C LEU A 455 5.94 -23.75 -5.55
N SER A 456 7.03 -23.80 -4.79
CA SER A 456 8.38 -23.60 -5.32
C SER A 456 8.68 -24.56 -6.47
N ARG A 457 8.33 -25.83 -6.31
CA ARG A 457 8.52 -26.87 -7.31
C ARG A 457 7.72 -26.62 -8.59
N ILE A 458 6.43 -26.27 -8.48
CA ILE A 458 5.56 -26.09 -9.66
C ILE A 458 5.79 -24.75 -10.37
N ALA A 459 6.11 -23.71 -9.63
CA ALA A 459 6.43 -22.38 -10.18
C ALA A 459 7.86 -22.30 -10.70
N ASN A 460 8.72 -23.26 -10.35
CA ASN A 460 10.17 -23.25 -10.63
C ASN A 460 10.85 -21.97 -10.13
N VAL A 461 10.46 -21.51 -8.93
CA VAL A 461 10.98 -20.31 -8.27
C VAL A 461 11.44 -20.69 -6.87
N ALA A 462 12.59 -20.18 -6.44
CA ALA A 462 13.09 -20.44 -5.09
C ALA A 462 12.12 -19.88 -4.04
N VAL A 463 11.99 -20.58 -2.90
CA VAL A 463 11.23 -20.07 -1.76
C VAL A 463 11.85 -18.74 -1.32
N PRO A 464 11.07 -17.65 -1.20
CA PRO A 464 11.61 -16.38 -0.73
C PRO A 464 12.24 -16.48 0.66
N GLN A 465 13.37 -15.79 0.88
CA GLN A 465 14.07 -15.80 2.16
C GLN A 465 13.16 -15.43 3.34
N ALA A 466 12.23 -14.51 3.12
CA ALA A 466 11.22 -14.11 4.10
C ALA A 466 10.32 -15.25 4.61
N ILE A 467 10.16 -16.30 3.82
CA ILE A 467 9.42 -17.52 4.20
C ILE A 467 10.35 -18.55 4.81
N GLU A 468 11.56 -18.74 4.26
CA GLU A 468 12.55 -19.65 4.84
C GLU A 468 12.93 -19.23 6.26
N ASP A 469 13.14 -17.95 6.50
CA ASP A 469 13.53 -17.42 7.82
C ASP A 469 12.50 -17.76 8.90
N ILE A 470 11.21 -17.78 8.57
CA ILE A 470 10.16 -18.06 9.58
C ILE A 470 9.93 -19.54 9.84
N ARG A 471 10.47 -20.47 9.03
CA ARG A 471 10.26 -21.90 9.23
C ARG A 471 10.70 -22.36 10.63
N THR A 472 11.86 -21.91 11.05
CA THR A 472 12.50 -22.31 12.32
C THR A 472 12.71 -21.14 13.30
N ALA A 473 12.28 -19.93 12.94
CA ALA A 473 12.46 -18.78 13.80
C ALA A 473 11.74 -18.93 15.14
N PRO A 474 12.39 -18.56 16.25
CA PRO A 474 11.74 -18.58 17.56
C PRO A 474 10.69 -17.45 17.64
N VAL A 475 9.64 -17.68 18.40
CA VAL A 475 8.68 -16.64 18.76
C VAL A 475 9.38 -15.65 19.68
N LEU A 476 9.41 -14.39 19.30
CA LEU A 476 10.03 -13.27 20.06
C LEU A 476 8.97 -12.39 20.73
N HIS A 477 7.73 -12.44 20.23
CA HIS A 477 6.61 -11.63 20.70
C HIS A 477 5.42 -12.55 20.99
N ASP A 478 5.18 -12.83 22.26
CA ASP A 478 4.10 -13.71 22.74
C ASP A 478 3.05 -12.98 23.57
N ARG A 479 3.20 -11.65 23.70
CA ARG A 479 2.27 -10.84 24.51
C ARG A 479 0.89 -10.81 23.89
N VAL A 480 -0.12 -11.07 24.73
CA VAL A 480 -1.55 -10.97 24.40
C VAL A 480 -2.23 -10.11 25.46
N CYS A 481 -3.22 -9.31 25.07
CA CYS A 481 -4.03 -8.53 26.00
C CYS A 481 -5.51 -8.49 25.60
N ASP A 482 -6.37 -8.14 26.53
CA ASP A 482 -7.74 -7.76 26.21
C ASP A 482 -7.74 -6.43 25.43
N LYS A 483 -8.72 -6.24 24.55
CA LYS A 483 -8.86 -5.02 23.76
C LYS A 483 -8.97 -3.75 24.61
N THR A 484 -9.45 -3.86 25.85
CA THR A 484 -9.57 -2.72 26.79
C THR A 484 -8.22 -2.36 27.44
N GLU A 485 -7.21 -3.22 27.38
CA GLU A 485 -5.90 -3.05 28.00
C GLU A 485 -4.85 -2.44 27.07
N MET A 486 -5.16 -2.24 25.77
CA MET A 486 -4.20 -1.79 24.76
C MET A 486 -3.45 -0.52 25.17
N LYS A 487 -4.12 0.48 25.76
CA LYS A 487 -3.48 1.72 26.26
C LYS A 487 -2.47 1.45 27.38
N ALA A 488 -2.81 0.59 28.32
CA ALA A 488 -1.91 0.21 29.41
C ALA A 488 -0.66 -0.53 28.88
N VAL A 489 -0.87 -1.40 27.88
CA VAL A 489 0.23 -2.13 27.22
C VAL A 489 1.17 -1.16 26.50
N VAL A 490 0.67 -0.15 25.79
CA VAL A 490 1.51 0.87 25.15
C VAL A 490 2.33 1.63 26.20
N LYS A 491 1.72 2.06 27.29
CA LYS A 491 2.43 2.75 28.38
C LYS A 491 3.52 1.88 28.99
N ASP A 492 3.24 0.61 29.24
CA ASP A 492 4.20 -0.35 29.79
C ASP A 492 5.40 -0.57 28.84
N ILE A 493 5.15 -0.75 27.54
CA ILE A 493 6.20 -0.87 26.52
C ILE A 493 7.10 0.37 26.48
N LEU A 494 6.53 1.56 26.68
CA LEU A 494 7.25 2.83 26.68
C LEU A 494 7.87 3.17 28.04
N GLY A 495 7.63 2.37 29.08
CA GLY A 495 8.14 2.61 30.45
C GLY A 495 7.44 3.80 31.13
N ILE A 496 6.24 4.18 30.70
CA ILE A 496 5.44 5.25 31.28
C ILE A 496 4.58 4.68 32.41
N LYS A 497 4.70 5.28 33.60
CA LYS A 497 3.97 4.84 34.81
C LYS A 497 2.55 5.38 34.87
#